data_e0b5fd27bb3f92c1dd69f2cd528555b0
#
_entry.id   e0b5fd27bb3f92c1dd69f2cd528555b0
#
_cell.length_a   1.000
_cell.length_b   1.000
_cell.length_c   1.000
_cell.angle_alpha   90.00
_cell.angle_beta   90.00
_cell.angle_gamma   90.00
#
_symmetry.space_group_name_H-M   'P 1'
#
loop_
_entity.id
_entity.type
_entity.pdbx_description
1 polymer ?
#
loop_
_entity_poly.entity_id
_entity_poly.type
_entity_poly.pdbx_seq_one_letter_code
_entity_poly.pdbx_strand_id
1 'polypeptide(L)'
;SIPQGPANNAVPLPARLTMLYHLPVELHAMAEQLRQRLALLGCELTLLFHDAKNWEGCQHLGQADLMMGDRLIGEAPEYALEQWLRCDMLWPNLLTGAQYAHLQATLDAVQSQPDARSRNDALRNVFNSLMEDAIMTPLFKYNYRISAPPGVNGLRLNARGWFDFASAWLPASST
;
A
#
# COMPACT_ATOMS: atom_id res chain seq x y z
N SER A 1 16.48 11.09 19.07
CA SER A 1 15.73 12.35 19.13
C SER A 1 14.72 12.32 18.00
N ILE A 2 13.43 12.33 18.32
CA ILE A 2 12.34 12.46 17.37
C ILE A 2 12.37 13.91 16.90
N PRO A 3 12.37 14.21 15.59
CA PRO A 3 12.25 15.57 15.11
C PRO A 3 10.92 16.16 15.61
N GLN A 4 10.99 17.22 16.36
CA GLN A 4 9.80 18.03 16.63
C GLN A 4 9.47 18.77 15.34
N GLY A 5 8.44 18.33 14.63
CA GLY A 5 7.87 19.07 13.53
C GLY A 5 7.34 20.44 13.97
N PRO A 6 7.12 21.39 13.06
CA PRO A 6 6.72 22.74 13.41
C PRO A 6 5.37 22.71 14.17
N ALA A 7 5.46 23.00 15.46
CA ALA A 7 4.29 23.27 16.28
C ALA A 7 3.74 24.62 15.81
N ASN A 8 2.63 24.63 15.09
CA ASN A 8 1.68 25.75 15.11
C ASN A 8 0.75 25.72 13.89
N ASN A 9 -0.06 24.72 13.77
CA ASN A 9 -1.37 24.73 13.08
C ASN A 9 -1.93 23.29 13.06
N ALA A 10 -1.73 22.54 14.14
CA ALA A 10 -2.32 21.21 14.24
C ALA A 10 -3.85 21.35 14.22
N VAL A 11 -4.45 20.93 13.12
CA VAL A 11 -5.89 20.74 13.07
C VAL A 11 -6.24 19.74 14.17
N PRO A 12 -7.19 20.06 15.07
CA PRO A 12 -7.54 19.13 16.13
C PRO A 12 -8.00 17.80 15.56
N LEU A 13 -7.55 16.71 16.16
CA LEU A 13 -7.96 15.38 15.78
C LEU A 13 -9.47 15.25 15.88
N PRO A 14 -10.20 14.72 14.90
CA PRO A 14 -11.64 14.55 14.99
C PRO A 14 -11.99 13.58 16.13
N ALA A 15 -13.14 13.76 16.76
CA ALA A 15 -13.58 12.91 17.86
C ALA A 15 -13.86 11.47 17.43
N ARG A 16 -14.20 11.27 16.18
CA ARG A 16 -14.50 9.96 15.58
C ARG A 16 -13.91 9.83 14.20
N LEU A 17 -13.39 8.64 13.90
CA LEU A 17 -12.92 8.23 12.59
C LEU A 17 -13.40 6.80 12.29
N THR A 18 -13.54 6.49 11.03
CA THR A 18 -13.81 5.14 10.53
C THR A 18 -12.65 4.70 9.67
N MET A 19 -12.11 3.51 9.93
CA MET A 19 -11.04 2.92 9.14
C MET A 19 -11.47 1.61 8.51
N LEU A 20 -11.34 1.52 7.20
CA LEU A 20 -11.52 0.31 6.43
C LEU A 20 -10.17 -0.38 6.23
N TYR A 21 -10.10 -1.69 6.46
CA TYR A 21 -8.90 -2.49 6.20
C TYR A 21 -9.27 -3.86 5.63
N HIS A 22 -8.34 -4.47 4.91
CA HIS A 22 -8.56 -5.77 4.27
C HIS A 22 -7.47 -6.79 4.64
N LEU A 23 -7.62 -8.04 4.19
CA LEU A 23 -6.58 -9.07 4.32
C LEU A 23 -5.22 -8.54 3.78
N PRO A 24 -4.08 -8.96 4.38
CA PRO A 24 -3.91 -10.08 5.29
C PRO A 24 -4.31 -9.80 6.75
N VAL A 25 -4.51 -10.88 7.50
CA VAL A 25 -4.97 -10.83 8.90
C VAL A 25 -4.04 -10.05 9.82
N GLU A 26 -2.75 -9.96 9.46
CA GLU A 26 -1.76 -9.16 10.19
C GLU A 26 -2.13 -7.69 10.29
N LEU A 27 -2.85 -7.15 9.31
CA LEU A 27 -3.36 -5.79 9.35
C LEU A 27 -4.37 -5.57 10.47
N HIS A 28 -5.09 -6.62 10.90
CA HIS A 28 -6.03 -6.53 12.02
C HIS A 28 -5.33 -6.12 13.32
N ALA A 29 -4.22 -6.74 13.65
CA ALA A 29 -3.46 -6.39 14.85
C ALA A 29 -2.97 -4.94 14.82
N MET A 30 -2.58 -4.46 13.64
CA MET A 30 -2.15 -3.07 13.45
C MET A 30 -3.31 -2.09 13.54
N ALA A 31 -4.44 -2.41 12.92
CA ALA A 31 -5.65 -1.62 13.01
C ALA A 31 -6.09 -1.45 14.46
N GLU A 32 -6.03 -2.54 15.23
CA GLU A 32 -6.37 -2.53 16.64
C GLU A 32 -5.38 -1.71 17.49
N GLN A 33 -4.08 -1.79 17.19
CA GLN A 33 -3.08 -0.93 17.85
C GLN A 33 -3.32 0.55 17.53
N LEU A 34 -3.64 0.88 16.29
CA LEU A 34 -3.96 2.25 15.90
C LEU A 34 -5.21 2.75 16.64
N ARG A 35 -6.26 1.92 16.72
CA ARG A 35 -7.46 2.23 17.47
C ARG A 35 -7.17 2.57 18.93
N GLN A 36 -6.35 1.75 19.60
CA GLN A 36 -5.95 1.99 20.99
C GLN A 36 -5.14 3.29 21.14
N ARG A 37 -4.23 3.58 20.20
CA ARG A 37 -3.44 4.81 20.22
C ARG A 37 -4.29 6.06 20.01
N LEU A 38 -5.23 6.02 19.08
CA LEU A 38 -6.15 7.14 18.83
C LEU A 38 -7.08 7.38 20.01
N ALA A 39 -7.54 6.31 20.69
CA ALA A 39 -8.34 6.44 21.90
C ALA A 39 -7.62 7.22 23.01
N LEU A 40 -6.31 7.02 23.18
CA LEU A 40 -5.49 7.80 24.13
C LEU A 40 -5.41 9.29 23.78
N LEU A 41 -5.64 9.63 22.53
CA LEU A 41 -5.68 11.01 22.03
C LEU A 41 -7.10 11.59 21.99
N GLY A 42 -8.09 10.85 22.50
CA GLY A 42 -9.49 11.28 22.52
C GLY A 42 -10.26 11.07 21.21
N CYS A 43 -9.73 10.27 20.30
CA CYS A 43 -10.38 9.92 19.03
C CYS A 43 -10.87 8.48 19.05
N GLU A 44 -12.16 8.28 18.85
CA GLU A 44 -12.78 6.95 18.68
C GLU A 44 -12.58 6.47 17.24
N LEU A 45 -11.91 5.33 17.04
CA LEU A 45 -11.72 4.70 15.74
C LEU A 45 -12.63 3.49 15.59
N THR A 46 -13.58 3.55 14.65
CA THR A 46 -14.39 2.40 14.23
C THR A 46 -13.63 1.64 13.15
N LEU A 47 -13.49 0.31 13.34
CA LEU A 47 -12.82 -0.58 12.40
C LEU A 47 -13.83 -1.31 11.53
N LEU A 48 -13.69 -1.22 10.22
CA LEU A 48 -14.45 -1.96 9.22
C LEU A 48 -13.51 -2.94 8.51
N PHE A 49 -13.81 -4.22 8.57
CA PHE A 49 -13.02 -5.26 7.93
C PHE A 49 -13.64 -5.66 6.59
N HIS A 50 -12.82 -5.74 5.55
CA HIS A 50 -13.18 -6.27 4.26
C HIS A 50 -12.47 -7.60 4.02
N ASP A 51 -13.25 -8.68 3.93
CA ASP A 51 -12.77 -10.06 3.80
C ASP A 51 -12.33 -10.38 2.36
N ALA A 52 -11.44 -9.57 1.81
CA ALA A 52 -10.81 -9.82 0.52
C ALA A 52 -9.47 -9.12 0.42
N LYS A 53 -8.63 -9.53 -0.56
CA LYS A 53 -7.31 -8.94 -0.81
C LYS A 53 -7.34 -7.70 -1.72
N ASN A 54 -8.48 -7.32 -2.20
CA ASN A 54 -8.69 -6.14 -3.03
C ASN A 54 -9.96 -5.42 -2.58
N TRP A 55 -10.19 -4.23 -3.11
CA TRP A 55 -11.33 -3.40 -2.76
C TRP A 55 -12.57 -3.67 -3.63
N GLU A 56 -12.49 -4.61 -4.55
CA GLU A 56 -13.59 -4.95 -5.44
C GLU A 56 -14.77 -5.53 -4.64
N GLY A 57 -15.96 -5.01 -4.88
CA GLY A 57 -17.16 -5.40 -4.16
C GLY A 57 -17.24 -4.94 -2.70
N CYS A 58 -16.31 -4.12 -2.22
CA CYS A 58 -16.36 -3.59 -0.86
C CYS A 58 -17.49 -2.57 -0.72
N GLN A 59 -18.51 -2.94 0.10
CA GLN A 59 -19.68 -2.08 0.33
C GLN A 59 -19.37 -0.83 1.16
N HIS A 60 -18.26 -0.82 1.88
CA HIS A 60 -17.84 0.27 2.76
C HIS A 60 -16.84 1.22 2.11
N LEU A 61 -16.48 0.96 0.85
CA LEU A 61 -15.59 1.82 0.09
C LEU A 61 -16.25 3.21 -0.10
N GLY A 62 -15.59 4.26 0.33
CA GLY A 62 -16.15 5.62 0.34
C GLY A 62 -16.93 6.00 1.62
N GLN A 63 -17.05 5.08 2.59
CA GLN A 63 -17.62 5.38 3.91
C GLN A 63 -16.54 5.57 5.00
N ALA A 64 -15.30 5.26 4.67
CA ALA A 64 -14.20 5.32 5.61
C ALA A 64 -13.40 6.62 5.44
N ASP A 65 -12.98 7.19 6.58
CA ASP A 65 -12.06 8.32 6.63
C ASP A 65 -10.62 7.89 6.38
N LEU A 66 -10.29 6.66 6.75
CA LEU A 66 -8.97 6.04 6.61
C LEU A 66 -9.09 4.68 5.95
N MET A 67 -8.09 4.33 5.15
CA MET A 67 -8.00 3.00 4.56
C MET A 67 -6.61 2.42 4.80
N MET A 68 -6.55 1.15 5.22
CA MET A 68 -5.29 0.44 5.43
C MET A 68 -5.27 -0.83 4.59
N GLY A 69 -4.21 -0.98 3.81
CA GLY A 69 -4.00 -2.14 2.95
C GLY A 69 -2.54 -2.42 2.73
N ASP A 70 -2.25 -3.52 2.06
CA ASP A 70 -0.91 -3.90 1.64
C ASP A 70 -0.81 -4.01 0.11
N ARG A 71 0.41 -3.97 -0.38
CA ARG A 71 0.71 -4.18 -1.80
C ARG A 71 1.98 -5.00 -1.97
N LEU A 72 1.90 -5.97 -2.86
CA LEU A 72 3.07 -6.67 -3.36
C LEU A 72 3.77 -5.79 -4.41
N ILE A 73 5.02 -5.48 -4.16
CA ILE A 73 5.79 -4.58 -5.04
C ILE A 73 6.70 -5.36 -5.99
N GLY A 74 7.12 -6.57 -5.63
CA GLY A 74 7.97 -7.42 -6.47
C GLY A 74 9.35 -6.83 -6.75
N GLU A 75 9.94 -7.28 -7.87
CA GLU A 75 11.27 -6.85 -8.33
C GLU A 75 11.23 -5.58 -9.19
N ALA A 76 10.04 -5.16 -9.64
CA ALA A 76 9.82 -3.94 -10.42
C ALA A 76 8.88 -2.99 -9.67
N PRO A 77 9.37 -2.38 -8.57
CA PRO A 77 8.53 -1.59 -7.67
C PRO A 77 7.88 -0.40 -8.38
N GLU A 78 8.58 0.25 -9.29
CA GLU A 78 8.06 1.42 -10.00
C GLU A 78 6.84 1.07 -10.85
N TYR A 79 6.89 -0.05 -11.56
CA TYR A 79 5.76 -0.53 -12.37
C TYR A 79 4.56 -0.91 -11.49
N ALA A 80 4.80 -1.67 -10.43
CA ALA A 80 3.74 -2.10 -9.51
C ALA A 80 3.04 -0.92 -8.84
N LEU A 81 3.81 0.09 -8.44
CA LEU A 81 3.30 1.31 -7.82
C LEU A 81 2.51 2.17 -8.82
N GLU A 82 3.00 2.34 -10.05
CA GLU A 82 2.27 3.07 -11.08
C GLU A 82 0.94 2.39 -11.40
N GLN A 83 0.90 1.08 -11.56
CA GLN A 83 -0.32 0.32 -11.80
C GLN A 83 -1.30 0.45 -10.63
N TRP A 84 -0.81 0.43 -9.40
CA TRP A 84 -1.64 0.65 -8.23
C TRP A 84 -2.30 2.03 -8.25
N LEU A 85 -1.55 3.09 -8.50
CA LEU A 85 -2.09 4.45 -8.56
C LEU A 85 -3.10 4.65 -9.70
N ARG A 86 -2.95 3.92 -10.81
CA ARG A 86 -3.84 4.04 -11.96
C ARG A 86 -5.12 3.24 -11.85
N CYS A 87 -5.02 2.01 -11.36
CA CYS A 87 -6.05 1.00 -11.59
C CYS A 87 -6.81 0.62 -10.32
N ASP A 88 -6.35 1.04 -9.13
CA ASP A 88 -7.01 0.65 -7.90
C ASP A 88 -8.26 1.51 -7.66
N MET A 89 -9.36 0.84 -7.36
CA MET A 89 -10.64 1.47 -7.01
C MET A 89 -10.57 2.30 -5.72
N LEU A 90 -9.51 2.17 -4.96
CA LEU A 90 -9.23 2.95 -3.77
C LEU A 90 -9.22 4.46 -4.06
N TRP A 91 -8.49 4.87 -5.08
CA TRP A 91 -8.18 6.27 -5.34
C TRP A 91 -9.39 7.15 -5.67
N PRO A 92 -10.32 6.74 -6.56
CA PRO A 92 -11.51 7.54 -6.83
C PRO A 92 -12.48 7.65 -5.63
N ASN A 93 -12.30 6.79 -4.61
CA ASN A 93 -13.09 6.84 -3.38
C ASN A 93 -12.41 7.59 -2.23
N LEU A 94 -11.08 7.73 -2.28
CA LEU A 94 -10.28 8.46 -1.29
C LEU A 94 -10.09 9.92 -1.66
N LEU A 95 -9.95 10.20 -2.96
CA LEU A 95 -9.65 11.52 -3.48
C LEU A 95 -10.94 12.21 -3.93
N THR A 96 -10.97 13.53 -3.83
CA THR A 96 -11.99 14.31 -4.53
C THR A 96 -11.82 14.13 -6.04
N GLY A 97 -12.88 14.37 -6.82
CA GLY A 97 -12.81 14.25 -8.28
C GLY A 97 -11.68 15.09 -8.89
N ALA A 98 -11.42 16.29 -8.37
CA ALA A 98 -10.34 17.15 -8.84
C ALA A 98 -8.94 16.57 -8.50
N GLN A 99 -8.75 16.06 -7.28
CA GLN A 99 -7.50 15.41 -6.86
C GLN A 99 -7.23 14.15 -7.69
N TYR A 100 -8.25 13.33 -7.91
CA TYR A 100 -8.12 12.13 -8.72
C TYR A 100 -7.77 12.45 -10.17
N ALA A 101 -8.45 13.43 -10.79
CA ALA A 101 -8.14 13.89 -12.14
C ALA A 101 -6.69 14.42 -12.24
N HIS A 102 -6.25 15.18 -11.24
CA HIS A 102 -4.87 15.67 -11.17
C HIS A 102 -3.86 14.51 -11.06
N LEU A 103 -4.13 13.52 -10.21
CA LEU A 103 -3.29 12.32 -10.09
C LEU A 103 -3.15 11.60 -11.44
N GLN A 104 -4.27 11.36 -12.15
CA GLN A 104 -4.25 10.69 -13.45
C GLN A 104 -3.46 11.48 -14.49
N ALA A 105 -3.66 12.80 -14.58
CA ALA A 105 -2.92 13.66 -15.49
C ALA A 105 -1.40 13.66 -15.18
N THR A 106 -1.04 13.62 -13.89
CA THR A 106 0.37 13.55 -13.48
C THR A 106 0.99 12.21 -13.86
N LEU A 107 0.26 11.10 -13.71
CA LEU A 107 0.70 9.79 -14.13
C LEU A 107 0.85 9.69 -15.67
N ASP A 108 0.00 10.38 -16.44
CA ASP A 108 0.17 10.47 -17.90
C ASP A 108 1.44 11.21 -18.28
N ALA A 109 1.77 12.27 -17.54
CA ALA A 109 3.04 12.97 -17.70
C ALA A 109 4.26 12.09 -17.33
N VAL A 110 4.13 11.19 -16.34
CA VAL A 110 5.16 10.19 -16.02
C VAL A 110 5.40 9.25 -17.21
N GLN A 111 4.34 8.73 -17.83
CA GLN A 111 4.48 7.84 -19.01
C GLN A 111 5.10 8.54 -20.22
N SER A 112 4.92 9.84 -20.34
CA SER A 112 5.47 10.64 -21.44
C SER A 112 6.98 10.92 -21.31
N GLN A 113 7.62 10.50 -20.21
CA GLN A 113 9.04 10.72 -20.00
C GLN A 113 9.88 9.89 -20.99
N PRO A 114 11.00 10.46 -21.52
CA PRO A 114 11.75 9.88 -22.64
C PRO A 114 12.46 8.56 -22.29
N ASP A 115 12.82 8.35 -21.04
CA ASP A 115 13.60 7.22 -20.59
C ASP A 115 13.14 6.68 -19.23
N ALA A 116 13.59 5.47 -18.88
CA ALA A 116 13.18 4.79 -17.65
C ALA A 116 13.63 5.55 -16.39
N ARG A 117 14.79 6.21 -16.39
CA ARG A 117 15.28 6.96 -15.23
C ARG A 117 14.41 8.17 -14.95
N SER A 118 14.17 8.97 -15.98
CA SER A 118 13.29 10.15 -15.89
C SER A 118 11.88 9.76 -15.44
N ARG A 119 11.37 8.62 -15.94
CA ARG A 119 10.08 8.05 -15.53
C ARG A 119 10.05 7.68 -14.05
N ASN A 120 11.08 6.97 -13.57
CA ASN A 120 11.18 6.58 -12.17
C ASN A 120 11.31 7.79 -11.23
N ASP A 121 12.09 8.79 -11.63
CA ASP A 121 12.23 10.02 -10.86
C ASP A 121 10.91 10.80 -10.80
N ALA A 122 10.18 10.90 -11.92
CA ALA A 122 8.87 11.53 -11.96
C ALA A 122 7.84 10.77 -11.11
N LEU A 123 7.82 9.43 -11.18
CA LEU A 123 6.94 8.61 -10.34
C LEU A 123 7.24 8.76 -8.85
N ARG A 124 8.53 8.83 -8.50
CA ARG A 124 8.94 9.10 -7.11
C ARG A 124 8.42 10.44 -6.61
N ASN A 125 8.41 11.46 -7.45
CA ASN A 125 7.85 12.77 -7.10
C ASN A 125 6.34 12.70 -6.85
N VAL A 126 5.60 11.89 -7.62
CA VAL A 126 4.18 11.64 -7.36
C VAL A 126 3.97 11.03 -5.97
N PHE A 127 4.77 10.01 -5.60
CA PHE A 127 4.68 9.41 -4.28
C PHE A 127 5.02 10.39 -3.16
N ASN A 128 6.07 11.18 -3.33
CA ASN A 128 6.46 12.19 -2.35
C ASN A 128 5.34 13.21 -2.13
N SER A 129 4.71 13.68 -3.20
CA SER A 129 3.56 14.60 -3.09
C SER A 129 2.39 13.98 -2.33
N LEU A 130 2.03 12.72 -2.61
CA LEU A 130 0.97 12.03 -1.88
C LEU A 130 1.27 11.87 -0.38
N MET A 131 2.56 11.72 -0.02
CA MET A 131 2.99 11.65 1.37
C MET A 131 3.00 13.03 2.04
N GLU A 132 3.48 14.07 1.34
CA GLU A 132 3.51 15.45 1.82
C GLU A 132 2.10 15.99 2.08
N ASP A 133 1.15 15.63 1.22
CA ASP A 133 -0.26 15.98 1.35
C ASP A 133 -1.01 15.09 2.36
N ALA A 134 -0.32 14.18 3.04
CA ALA A 134 -0.87 13.20 3.99
C ALA A 134 -2.00 12.32 3.39
N ILE A 135 -2.06 12.20 2.06
CA ILE A 135 -3.00 11.31 1.36
C ILE A 135 -2.58 9.85 1.54
N MET A 136 -1.27 9.60 1.60
CA MET A 136 -0.70 8.27 1.78
C MET A 136 0.38 8.30 2.85
N THR A 137 0.33 7.32 3.77
CA THR A 137 1.35 7.15 4.80
C THR A 137 1.88 5.71 4.75
N PRO A 138 3.10 5.47 4.25
CA PRO A 138 3.74 4.17 4.33
C PRO A 138 3.99 3.81 5.80
N LEU A 139 3.50 2.65 6.23
CA LEU A 139 3.64 2.21 7.62
C LEU A 139 4.89 1.36 7.80
N PHE A 140 5.10 0.38 6.93
CA PHE A 140 6.26 -0.52 6.98
C PHE A 140 6.40 -1.29 5.66
N LYS A 141 7.54 -1.94 5.50
CA LYS A 141 7.81 -2.92 4.45
C LYS A 141 8.10 -4.27 5.11
N TYR A 142 7.39 -5.30 4.71
CA TYR A 142 7.69 -6.66 5.15
C TYR A 142 8.17 -7.51 3.97
N ASN A 143 8.98 -8.51 4.30
CA ASN A 143 9.51 -9.43 3.31
C ASN A 143 8.78 -10.76 3.43
N TYR A 144 8.24 -11.24 2.34
CA TYR A 144 7.76 -12.61 2.27
C TYR A 144 8.94 -13.58 2.26
N ARG A 145 8.78 -14.67 2.99
CA ARG A 145 9.71 -15.79 2.97
C ARG A 145 8.97 -17.05 2.56
N ILE A 146 9.60 -17.83 1.71
CA ILE A 146 9.13 -19.16 1.37
C ILE A 146 10.06 -20.16 2.04
N SER A 147 9.48 -21.14 2.72
CA SER A 147 10.21 -22.29 3.25
C SER A 147 9.85 -23.52 2.43
N ALA A 148 10.82 -24.34 2.10
CA ALA A 148 10.64 -25.57 1.37
C ALA A 148 11.38 -26.70 2.10
N PRO A 149 10.97 -27.96 1.90
CA PRO A 149 11.73 -29.11 2.39
C PRO A 149 13.17 -29.09 1.85
N PRO A 150 14.12 -29.70 2.58
CA PRO A 150 15.48 -29.86 2.09
C PRO A 150 15.51 -30.52 0.70
N GLY A 151 16.34 -30.00 -0.19
CA GLY A 151 16.49 -30.49 -1.55
C GLY A 151 15.64 -29.78 -2.60
N VAL A 152 14.64 -29.00 -2.21
CA VAL A 152 13.92 -28.15 -3.18
C VAL A 152 14.79 -26.95 -3.52
N ASN A 153 15.07 -26.78 -4.82
CA ASN A 153 15.89 -25.69 -5.36
C ASN A 153 15.07 -24.85 -6.34
N GLY A 154 15.57 -23.66 -6.70
CA GLY A 154 15.00 -22.82 -7.76
C GLY A 154 13.76 -22.02 -7.34
N LEU A 155 13.29 -22.11 -6.10
CA LEU A 155 12.19 -21.28 -5.62
C LEU A 155 12.63 -19.80 -5.53
N ARG A 156 11.91 -18.94 -6.24
CA ARG A 156 12.18 -17.50 -6.26
C ARG A 156 10.88 -16.71 -6.44
N LEU A 157 10.95 -15.41 -6.15
CA LEU A 157 9.90 -14.48 -6.50
C LEU A 157 10.10 -14.01 -7.95
N ASN A 158 9.03 -13.88 -8.70
CA ASN A 158 9.07 -13.22 -10.00
C ASN A 158 8.98 -11.68 -9.85
N ALA A 159 9.11 -10.96 -10.96
CA ALA A 159 9.07 -9.50 -10.97
C ALA A 159 7.77 -8.89 -10.40
N ARG A 160 6.69 -9.66 -10.31
CA ARG A 160 5.42 -9.25 -9.72
C ARG A 160 5.30 -9.57 -8.23
N GLY A 161 6.34 -10.15 -7.62
CA GLY A 161 6.32 -10.57 -6.22
C GLY A 161 5.58 -11.89 -5.96
N TRP A 162 5.25 -12.66 -6.99
CA TRP A 162 4.63 -13.98 -6.89
C TRP A 162 5.70 -15.07 -6.85
N PHE A 163 5.41 -16.16 -6.14
CA PHE A 163 6.29 -17.31 -6.14
C PHE A 163 6.29 -18.00 -7.51
N ASP A 164 7.49 -18.16 -8.07
CA ASP A 164 7.71 -18.90 -9.30
C ASP A 164 8.01 -20.36 -8.97
N PHE A 165 6.95 -21.19 -8.99
CA PHE A 165 7.07 -22.62 -8.77
C PHE A 165 7.54 -23.37 -10.03
N ALA A 166 7.44 -22.78 -11.21
CA ALA A 166 7.86 -23.41 -12.45
C ALA A 166 9.39 -23.57 -12.53
N SER A 167 10.13 -22.73 -11.80
CA SER A 167 11.57 -22.84 -11.68
C SER A 167 12.03 -23.78 -10.56
N ALA A 168 11.12 -24.33 -9.76
CA ALA A 168 11.46 -25.22 -8.66
C ALA A 168 11.80 -26.63 -9.18
N TRP A 169 12.83 -27.22 -8.61
CA TRP A 169 13.28 -28.56 -8.97
C TRP A 169 13.84 -29.33 -7.78
N LEU A 170 13.81 -30.66 -7.87
CA LEU A 170 14.46 -31.58 -6.95
C LEU A 170 15.66 -32.20 -7.66
N PRO A 171 16.83 -32.37 -7.00
CA PRO A 171 17.92 -33.12 -7.57
C PRO A 171 17.48 -34.57 -7.83
N ALA A 172 17.96 -35.17 -8.93
CA ALA A 172 17.71 -36.57 -9.19
C ALA A 172 18.22 -37.39 -8.00
N SER A 173 17.40 -38.33 -7.50
CA SER A 173 17.81 -39.24 -6.45
C SER A 173 19.02 -40.04 -6.98
N SER A 174 20.16 -39.91 -6.28
CA SER A 174 21.30 -40.80 -6.54
C SER A 174 20.86 -42.23 -6.12
N THR A 175 20.52 -43.02 -7.11
CA THR A 175 20.33 -44.45 -6.90
C THR A 175 21.65 -45.15 -6.63
#